data_bc56754eb1f57641b0ccd4e3fa7167eb
#
_entry.id   bc56754eb1f57641b0ccd4e3fa7167eb
#
_cell.length_a   1.000
_cell.length_b   1.000
_cell.length_c   1.000
_cell.angle_alpha   90.00
_cell.angle_beta   90.00
_cell.angle_gamma   90.00
#
_symmetry.space_group_name_H-M   'P 1'
#
loop_
_entity.id
_entity.type
_entity.pdbx_description
1 polymer ?
#
loop_
_entity_poly.entity_id
_entity_poly.type
_entity_poly.pdbx_seq_one_letter_code
_entity_poly.pdbx_strand_id
1 'polypeptide(L)'
;MIRRNGRGIRVPSKKVPRTRTRRRGHPVAARDAHNNPAQWRRISVGFSSQWEDFLMHPVDPLILDESPERAGAIAVIDAPGLVTTALERSSDVRVWCDDLRDAQVVSEIDPGLLVSHPGELRGVDLAWGHLPKSLAALDEHCASVQGAPDVMFLSGARVKHMNRSMNQVLARHFTAVNASLGRSKCRVLRAWGPNQLETEWPKARRHPDLGLVLVAHGATFNGNRIDDGTRLLLEHLDPKEGTALDLGCGNGVVAAVLARRGLETTAIDVSWSAVAATRATAQANGLDIDVRWADGLSGFPDHSFDVIATNPPFHQGHAKESEPTLRMFDEAARVLRPGGQLWCVFNSHLPWRRELATRVGRTRVVAQDRNYQLTFTHL
;
A
#
# COMPACT_ATOMS: atom_id res chain seq x y z
N MET A 1 50.45 -37.37 -40.14
CA MET A 1 51.53 -36.67 -40.83
C MET A 1 51.00 -35.30 -41.15
N ILE A 2 51.50 -34.20 -40.73
CA ILE A 2 52.80 -33.58 -40.54
C ILE A 2 52.66 -32.50 -39.44
N ARG A 3 53.68 -32.45 -38.59
CA ARG A 3 53.97 -31.42 -37.57
C ARG A 3 54.46 -30.11 -38.23
N ARG A 4 54.23 -28.94 -37.53
CA ARG A 4 55.29 -28.02 -37.08
C ARG A 4 54.75 -26.60 -36.84
N ASN A 5 54.94 -26.14 -35.66
CA ASN A 5 55.85 -25.07 -35.15
C ASN A 5 55.29 -23.67 -35.37
N GLY A 6 54.95 -22.86 -34.46
CA GLY A 6 55.67 -22.45 -33.26
C GLY A 6 56.45 -21.16 -33.49
N ARG A 7 56.03 -20.03 -32.99
CA ARG A 7 56.90 -18.96 -32.48
C ARG A 7 56.05 -17.88 -31.77
N GLY A 8 56.34 -17.75 -30.46
CA GLY A 8 55.80 -16.66 -29.66
C GLY A 8 56.51 -15.35 -29.95
N ILE A 9 55.76 -14.27 -29.90
CA ILE A 9 56.31 -12.91 -29.84
C ILE A 9 55.93 -12.33 -28.47
N ARG A 10 56.97 -12.11 -27.61
CA ARG A 10 56.83 -11.31 -26.36
C ARG A 10 56.82 -9.84 -26.76
N VAL A 11 55.85 -9.10 -26.21
CA VAL A 11 55.86 -7.62 -26.22
C VAL A 11 55.99 -7.15 -24.76
N PRO A 12 56.88 -6.17 -24.51
CA PRO A 12 57.27 -5.80 -23.14
C PRO A 12 56.23 -4.93 -22.43
N SER A 13 56.04 -5.20 -21.15
CA SER A 13 55.24 -4.42 -20.21
C SER A 13 55.81 -3.02 -19.96
N LYS A 14 55.09 -1.97 -20.32
CA LYS A 14 55.37 -0.60 -19.83
C LYS A 14 54.66 -0.40 -18.49
N LYS A 15 55.45 -0.15 -17.43
CA LYS A 15 54.99 0.35 -16.15
C LYS A 15 54.40 1.75 -16.29
N VAL A 16 53.13 1.92 -15.87
CA VAL A 16 52.49 3.23 -15.71
C VAL A 16 52.49 3.57 -14.19
N PRO A 17 52.84 4.80 -13.78
CA PRO A 17 52.95 5.16 -12.35
C PRO A 17 51.57 5.30 -11.70
N ARG A 18 51.47 4.78 -10.48
CA ARG A 18 50.29 4.93 -9.60
C ARG A 18 50.27 6.35 -9.01
N THR A 19 49.36 7.19 -9.53
CA THR A 19 48.92 8.39 -8.82
C THR A 19 47.89 8.03 -7.78
N ARG A 20 48.26 8.22 -6.51
CA ARG A 20 47.36 8.14 -5.34
C ARG A 20 46.48 9.38 -5.32
N THR A 21 45.23 9.29 -5.83
CA THR A 21 44.19 10.22 -5.46
C THR A 21 43.44 9.69 -4.24
N ARG A 22 43.62 10.36 -3.10
CA ARG A 22 42.81 10.21 -1.91
C ARG A 22 41.37 10.67 -2.25
N ARG A 23 40.47 9.76 -2.57
CA ARG A 23 39.04 10.00 -2.45
C ARG A 23 38.68 9.86 -0.97
N ARG A 24 38.33 10.99 -0.34
CA ARG A 24 37.59 11.01 0.93
C ARG A 24 36.24 10.36 0.66
N GLY A 25 36.01 9.14 1.11
CA GLY A 25 34.72 8.51 1.21
C GLY A 25 33.92 9.23 2.28
N HIS A 26 32.88 9.93 1.90
CA HIS A 26 31.79 10.22 2.83
C HIS A 26 31.07 8.90 3.09
N PRO A 27 30.81 8.53 4.35
CA PRO A 27 29.93 7.41 4.63
C PRO A 27 28.53 7.82 4.17
N VAL A 28 27.96 7.09 3.23
CA VAL A 28 26.53 7.08 2.98
C VAL A 28 25.92 6.47 4.22
N ALA A 29 25.48 7.31 5.14
CA ALA A 29 24.67 6.89 6.27
C ALA A 29 23.34 6.36 5.72
N ALA A 30 23.05 5.12 6.01
CA ALA A 30 21.79 4.49 5.74
C ALA A 30 20.64 5.37 6.25
N ARG A 31 19.77 5.82 5.36
CA ARG A 31 18.54 6.56 5.66
C ARG A 31 17.37 5.61 6.00
N ASP A 32 17.63 4.49 6.67
CA ASP A 32 16.60 3.54 7.11
C ASP A 32 15.86 3.97 8.38
N ALA A 33 15.99 5.24 8.82
CA ALA A 33 15.49 5.70 10.11
C ALA A 33 14.02 6.14 10.13
N HIS A 34 13.28 6.14 9.00
CA HIS A 34 11.96 6.77 8.95
C HIS A 34 10.77 5.82 9.10
N ASN A 35 10.96 4.51 9.31
CA ASN A 35 9.88 3.56 9.53
C ASN A 35 10.11 2.64 10.73
N ASN A 36 10.72 3.15 11.79
CA ASN A 36 10.79 2.41 13.05
C ASN A 36 9.50 2.67 13.84
N PRO A 37 8.70 1.66 14.19
CA PRO A 37 7.51 1.81 15.02
C PRO A 37 7.77 2.54 16.35
N ALA A 38 9.00 2.55 16.84
CA ALA A 38 9.42 3.27 18.05
C ALA A 38 9.42 4.81 17.91
N GLN A 39 9.34 5.39 16.73
CA GLN A 39 9.28 6.85 16.53
C GLN A 39 7.86 7.45 16.69
N TRP A 40 6.82 6.64 16.78
CA TRP A 40 5.42 7.06 16.95
C TRP A 40 5.07 7.52 18.39
N ARG A 41 6.03 7.56 19.30
CA ARG A 41 5.85 8.05 20.67
C ARG A 41 5.70 9.57 20.74
N ARG A 42 4.63 10.17 20.28
CA ARG A 42 4.13 11.48 20.75
C ARG A 42 2.94 11.98 19.97
N ILE A 43 1.78 11.39 20.16
CA ILE A 43 0.51 12.10 20.23
C ILE A 43 -0.37 11.28 21.19
N SER A 44 -0.19 11.52 22.49
CA SER A 44 -1.12 11.00 23.50
C SER A 44 -2.36 11.89 23.51
N VAL A 45 -3.39 11.49 22.79
CA VAL A 45 -4.75 11.94 23.05
C VAL A 45 -5.37 10.86 23.91
N GLY A 46 -5.75 11.21 25.13
CA GLY A 46 -6.36 10.28 26.10
C GLY A 46 -7.64 9.68 25.55
N PHE A 47 -7.62 8.39 25.30
CA PHE A 47 -8.78 7.61 24.90
C PHE A 47 -9.44 7.00 26.12
N SER A 48 -10.75 7.20 26.27
CA SER A 48 -11.60 6.59 27.29
C SER A 48 -12.27 5.34 26.73
N SER A 49 -12.71 4.45 27.60
CA SER A 49 -13.40 3.18 27.32
C SER A 49 -14.65 3.22 26.41
N GLN A 50 -14.97 4.36 25.82
CA GLN A 50 -16.06 4.55 24.86
C GLN A 50 -15.71 4.13 23.43
N TRP A 51 -14.45 3.77 23.14
CA TRP A 51 -13.98 3.46 21.79
C TRP A 51 -14.17 1.99 21.39
N GLU A 52 -14.29 1.08 22.34
CA GLU A 52 -14.49 -0.35 22.07
C GLU A 52 -15.78 -0.60 21.27
N ASP A 53 -16.89 0.07 21.63
CA ASP A 53 -18.16 -0.05 20.90
C ASP A 53 -18.12 0.63 19.51
N PHE A 54 -17.21 1.59 19.30
CA PHE A 54 -17.11 2.35 18.04
C PHE A 54 -16.26 1.64 16.98
N LEU A 55 -15.35 0.77 17.39
CA LEU A 55 -14.44 0.03 16.52
C LEU A 55 -14.99 -1.32 16.07
N MET A 56 -15.96 -1.89 16.79
CA MET A 56 -16.54 -3.20 16.47
C MET A 56 -17.31 -3.17 15.15
N HIS A 57 -16.78 -3.86 14.15
CA HIS A 57 -17.52 -4.08 12.91
C HIS A 57 -18.70 -5.04 13.17
N PRO A 58 -19.88 -4.88 12.53
CA PRO A 58 -21.05 -5.75 12.75
C PRO A 58 -20.81 -7.25 12.53
N VAL A 59 -19.70 -7.64 11.94
CA VAL A 59 -19.33 -9.06 11.73
C VAL A 59 -18.48 -9.63 12.89
N ASP A 60 -17.85 -8.78 13.69
CA ASP A 60 -16.89 -9.21 14.72
C ASP A 60 -17.50 -10.15 15.75
N PRO A 61 -18.70 -9.87 16.30
CA PRO A 61 -19.33 -10.83 17.21
C PRO A 61 -19.55 -12.22 16.58
N LEU A 62 -19.82 -12.26 15.26
CA LEU A 62 -20.01 -13.53 14.57
C LEU A 62 -18.69 -14.27 14.35
N ILE A 63 -17.58 -13.55 14.08
CA ILE A 63 -16.24 -14.16 14.02
C ILE A 63 -15.88 -14.78 15.36
N LEU A 64 -16.14 -14.08 16.46
CA LEU A 64 -15.84 -14.54 17.81
C LEU A 64 -16.70 -15.76 18.23
N ASP A 65 -17.98 -15.80 17.84
CA ASP A 65 -18.88 -16.93 18.11
C ASP A 65 -18.52 -18.19 17.33
N GLU A 66 -17.93 -18.03 16.13
CA GLU A 66 -17.48 -19.14 15.28
C GLU A 66 -16.06 -19.60 15.63
N SER A 67 -15.40 -18.94 16.58
CA SER A 67 -14.01 -19.19 16.97
C SER A 67 -13.90 -20.05 18.22
N PRO A 68 -12.82 -20.84 18.38
CA PRO A 68 -12.47 -21.45 19.65
C PRO A 68 -12.20 -20.39 20.72
N GLU A 69 -12.50 -20.72 21.99
CA GLU A 69 -12.30 -19.82 23.13
C GLU A 69 -10.81 -19.52 23.43
N ARG A 70 -9.89 -20.39 22.99
CA ARG A 70 -8.44 -20.25 23.15
C ARG A 70 -7.71 -20.80 21.95
N ALA A 71 -6.55 -20.20 21.63
CA ALA A 71 -5.60 -20.68 20.66
C ALA A 71 -4.18 -20.45 21.15
N GLY A 72 -3.20 -21.16 20.58
CA GLY A 72 -1.79 -20.96 20.90
C GLY A 72 -1.30 -19.61 20.38
N ALA A 73 -1.48 -19.35 19.07
CA ALA A 73 -1.16 -18.09 18.44
C ALA A 73 -2.33 -17.60 17.57
N ILE A 74 -2.64 -16.30 17.65
CA ILE A 74 -3.74 -15.66 16.91
C ILE A 74 -3.19 -14.56 16.00
N ALA A 75 -3.56 -14.61 14.71
CA ALA A 75 -3.41 -13.50 13.79
C ALA A 75 -4.70 -12.68 13.67
N VAL A 76 -4.61 -11.35 13.65
CA VAL A 76 -5.71 -10.44 13.35
C VAL A 76 -5.37 -9.63 12.11
N ILE A 77 -6.23 -9.68 11.09
CA ILE A 77 -5.99 -9.09 9.77
C ILE A 77 -7.08 -8.06 9.46
N ASP A 78 -6.72 -6.79 9.34
CA ASP A 78 -7.64 -5.67 9.03
C ASP A 78 -8.90 -5.64 9.91
N ALA A 79 -8.77 -6.04 11.18
CA ALA A 79 -9.89 -6.16 12.13
C ALA A 79 -9.50 -5.65 13.53
N PRO A 80 -9.14 -4.36 13.70
CA PRO A 80 -8.62 -3.82 14.96
C PRO A 80 -9.58 -4.01 16.15
N GLY A 81 -10.90 -4.06 15.90
CA GLY A 81 -11.90 -4.34 16.94
C GLY A 81 -11.82 -5.72 17.59
N LEU A 82 -11.08 -6.67 16.99
CA LEU A 82 -10.90 -8.01 17.55
C LEU A 82 -9.65 -8.15 18.44
N VAL A 83 -8.78 -7.14 18.50
CA VAL A 83 -7.45 -7.23 19.14
C VAL A 83 -7.56 -7.48 20.65
N THR A 84 -8.43 -6.75 21.34
CA THR A 84 -8.64 -6.94 22.80
C THR A 84 -9.06 -8.38 23.12
N THR A 85 -10.03 -8.92 22.38
CA THR A 85 -10.46 -10.32 22.57
C THR A 85 -9.37 -11.32 22.17
N ALA A 86 -8.53 -11.00 21.17
CA ALA A 86 -7.39 -11.86 20.83
C ALA A 86 -6.41 -11.97 21.99
N LEU A 87 -6.11 -10.87 22.68
CA LEU A 87 -5.24 -10.83 23.86
C LEU A 87 -5.81 -11.61 25.06
N GLU A 88 -7.15 -11.69 25.19
CA GLU A 88 -7.82 -12.52 26.21
C GLU A 88 -7.71 -14.02 25.90
N ARG A 89 -7.62 -14.39 24.59
CA ARG A 89 -7.64 -15.79 24.12
C ARG A 89 -6.28 -16.38 23.84
N SER A 90 -5.23 -15.55 23.68
CA SER A 90 -3.87 -15.97 23.40
C SER A 90 -2.82 -15.03 23.98
N SER A 91 -1.65 -15.57 24.33
CA SER A 91 -0.46 -14.81 24.68
C SER A 91 0.45 -14.49 23.47
N ASP A 92 0.24 -15.11 22.31
CA ASP A 92 0.92 -14.79 21.04
C ASP A 92 -0.13 -14.22 20.06
N VAL A 93 -0.21 -12.89 20.01
CA VAL A 93 -1.13 -12.17 19.12
C VAL A 93 -0.31 -11.35 18.14
N ARG A 94 -0.57 -11.53 16.84
CA ARG A 94 0.08 -10.82 15.74
C ARG A 94 -0.97 -10.10 14.92
N VAL A 95 -0.79 -8.80 14.70
CA VAL A 95 -1.77 -7.97 14.00
C VAL A 95 -1.14 -7.37 12.76
N TRP A 96 -1.83 -7.46 11.65
CA TRP A 96 -1.48 -6.77 10.42
C TRP A 96 -2.66 -5.95 9.92
N CYS A 97 -2.40 -4.68 9.58
CA CYS A 97 -3.37 -3.76 9.04
C CYS A 97 -2.85 -3.16 7.74
N ASP A 98 -3.65 -3.16 6.69
CA ASP A 98 -3.34 -2.45 5.44
C ASP A 98 -3.56 -0.94 5.59
N ASP A 99 -4.62 -0.53 6.28
CA ASP A 99 -4.93 0.88 6.53
C ASP A 99 -4.12 1.42 7.72
N LEU A 100 -3.39 2.54 7.51
CA LEU A 100 -2.60 3.19 8.56
C LEU A 100 -3.45 3.58 9.77
N ARG A 101 -4.70 3.96 9.57
CA ARG A 101 -5.61 4.37 10.66
C ARG A 101 -5.93 3.19 11.57
N ASP A 102 -6.16 2.03 10.99
CA ASP A 102 -6.36 0.78 11.75
C ASP A 102 -5.09 0.38 12.51
N ALA A 103 -3.91 0.52 11.86
CA ALA A 103 -2.63 0.27 12.52
C ALA A 103 -2.37 1.25 13.68
N GLN A 104 -2.78 2.51 13.56
CA GLN A 104 -2.69 3.49 14.65
C GLN A 104 -3.54 3.08 15.85
N VAL A 105 -4.78 2.63 15.62
CA VAL A 105 -5.66 2.09 16.68
C VAL A 105 -4.99 0.93 17.42
N VAL A 106 -4.41 -0.02 16.68
CA VAL A 106 -3.67 -1.15 17.29
C VAL A 106 -2.45 -0.66 18.08
N SER A 107 -1.72 0.33 17.54
CA SER A 107 -0.56 0.91 18.23
C SER A 107 -0.90 1.58 19.54
N GLU A 108 -2.12 2.07 19.71
CA GLU A 108 -2.59 2.65 20.97
C GLU A 108 -2.88 1.57 22.02
N ILE A 109 -3.25 0.35 21.59
CA ILE A 109 -3.39 -0.80 22.49
C ILE A 109 -2.01 -1.31 22.89
N ASP A 110 -1.21 -1.77 21.92
CA ASP A 110 0.19 -2.17 22.08
C ASP A 110 0.89 -2.18 20.70
N PRO A 111 1.87 -1.30 20.46
CA PRO A 111 2.59 -1.26 19.19
C PRO A 111 3.39 -2.54 18.91
N GLY A 112 3.70 -3.35 19.92
CA GLY A 112 4.40 -4.64 19.78
C GLY A 112 3.56 -5.73 19.11
N LEU A 113 2.26 -5.55 18.97
CA LEU A 113 1.37 -6.49 18.28
C LEU A 113 1.46 -6.38 16.76
N LEU A 114 1.82 -5.18 16.26
CA LEU A 114 1.87 -4.94 14.81
C LEU A 114 3.09 -5.63 14.19
N VAL A 115 2.82 -6.48 13.20
CA VAL A 115 3.86 -7.04 12.35
C VAL A 115 4.19 -6.07 11.20
N SER A 116 5.43 -6.07 10.73
CA SER A 116 5.90 -5.17 9.69
C SER A 116 5.53 -5.65 8.28
N HIS A 117 5.24 -6.96 8.15
CA HIS A 117 4.94 -7.63 6.88
C HIS A 117 3.95 -8.77 7.11
N PRO A 118 2.93 -8.97 6.23
CA PRO A 118 1.93 -10.03 6.41
C PRO A 118 2.53 -11.44 6.47
N GLY A 119 3.72 -11.67 5.90
CA GLY A 119 4.44 -12.94 6.01
C GLY A 119 4.82 -13.36 7.44
N GLU A 120 4.86 -12.42 8.39
CA GLU A 120 5.14 -12.70 9.81
C GLU A 120 3.94 -13.33 10.54
N LEU A 121 2.76 -13.36 9.90
CA LEU A 121 1.59 -14.06 10.40
C LEU A 121 1.65 -15.58 10.23
N ARG A 122 2.66 -16.11 9.52
CA ARG A 122 2.80 -17.56 9.31
C ARG A 122 2.99 -18.30 10.62
N GLY A 123 2.41 -19.50 10.69
CA GLY A 123 2.57 -20.41 11.83
C GLY A 123 1.63 -20.14 12.99
N VAL A 124 0.61 -19.27 12.83
CA VAL A 124 -0.47 -19.12 13.81
C VAL A 124 -1.46 -20.29 13.73
N ASP A 125 -2.15 -20.57 14.83
CA ASP A 125 -3.17 -21.63 14.89
C ASP A 125 -4.54 -21.10 14.45
N LEU A 126 -4.79 -19.81 14.68
CA LEU A 126 -6.06 -19.16 14.40
C LEU A 126 -5.80 -17.80 13.73
N ALA A 127 -6.54 -17.51 12.68
CA ALA A 127 -6.51 -16.20 12.05
C ALA A 127 -7.93 -15.64 11.95
N TRP A 128 -8.10 -14.38 12.32
CA TRP A 128 -9.32 -13.60 12.16
C TRP A 128 -9.11 -12.47 11.17
N GLY A 129 -10.12 -12.14 10.37
CA GLY A 129 -10.03 -10.99 9.50
C GLY A 129 -11.36 -10.53 8.94
N HIS A 130 -11.37 -9.30 8.47
CA HIS A 130 -12.46 -8.84 7.62
C HIS A 130 -12.21 -9.32 6.18
N LEU A 131 -13.28 -9.81 5.52
CA LEU A 131 -13.18 -10.20 4.10
C LEU A 131 -12.95 -8.95 3.24
N PRO A 132 -11.81 -8.85 2.57
CA PRO A 132 -11.54 -7.72 1.70
C PRO A 132 -12.41 -7.76 0.44
N LYS A 133 -12.65 -6.60 -0.17
CA LYS A 133 -13.36 -6.53 -1.46
C LYS A 133 -12.52 -7.13 -2.60
N SER A 134 -11.21 -7.01 -2.53
CA SER A 134 -10.25 -7.54 -3.50
C SER A 134 -10.04 -9.04 -3.30
N LEU A 135 -10.27 -9.84 -4.34
CA LEU A 135 -9.94 -11.27 -4.32
C LEU A 135 -8.43 -11.52 -4.23
N ALA A 136 -7.63 -10.58 -4.75
CA ALA A 136 -6.18 -10.63 -4.66
C ALA A 136 -5.69 -10.40 -3.22
N ALA A 137 -6.31 -9.45 -2.50
CA ALA A 137 -6.05 -9.25 -1.08
C ALA A 137 -6.41 -10.50 -0.25
N LEU A 138 -7.58 -11.09 -0.51
CA LEU A 138 -7.97 -12.34 0.15
C LEU A 138 -6.98 -13.48 -0.14
N ASP A 139 -6.47 -13.58 -1.37
CA ASP A 139 -5.46 -14.56 -1.76
C ASP A 139 -4.14 -14.39 -0.97
N GLU A 140 -3.68 -13.14 -0.81
CA GLU A 140 -2.50 -12.82 -0.01
C GLU A 140 -2.73 -13.08 1.48
N HIS A 141 -3.90 -12.71 2.04
CA HIS A 141 -4.25 -13.04 3.42
C HIS A 141 -4.22 -14.55 3.68
N CYS A 142 -4.80 -15.34 2.77
CA CYS A 142 -4.74 -16.81 2.87
C CYS A 142 -3.31 -17.33 2.84
N ALA A 143 -2.46 -16.79 1.96
CA ALA A 143 -1.05 -17.19 1.85
C ALA A 143 -0.24 -16.79 3.10
N SER A 144 -0.57 -15.65 3.73
CA SER A 144 0.16 -15.13 4.89
C SER A 144 -0.06 -15.96 6.17
N VAL A 145 -1.20 -16.65 6.30
CA VAL A 145 -1.53 -17.46 7.50
C VAL A 145 -1.18 -18.94 7.36
N GLN A 146 -0.53 -19.35 6.26
CA GLN A 146 -0.04 -20.73 6.13
C GLN A 146 1.08 -21.02 7.14
N GLY A 147 1.43 -22.29 7.33
CA GLY A 147 2.59 -22.72 8.14
C GLY A 147 2.25 -23.62 9.31
N ALA A 148 1.22 -23.34 10.11
CA ALA A 148 0.72 -24.31 11.07
C ALA A 148 -0.15 -25.36 10.36
N PRO A 149 -0.07 -26.66 10.74
CA PRO A 149 -0.80 -27.72 10.04
C PRO A 149 -2.31 -27.63 10.23
N ASP A 150 -2.76 -27.07 11.37
CA ASP A 150 -4.16 -27.03 11.76
C ASP A 150 -4.72 -25.60 11.81
N VAL A 151 -4.07 -24.64 11.12
CA VAL A 151 -4.55 -23.24 11.12
C VAL A 151 -6.00 -23.15 10.65
N MET A 152 -6.80 -22.43 11.42
CA MET A 152 -8.17 -22.04 11.04
C MET A 152 -8.21 -20.57 10.70
N PHE A 153 -8.71 -20.21 9.50
CA PHE A 153 -8.92 -18.85 9.08
C PHE A 153 -10.41 -18.53 9.05
N LEU A 154 -10.82 -17.56 9.86
CA LEU A 154 -12.17 -17.03 9.98
C LEU A 154 -12.21 -15.62 9.40
N SER A 155 -12.87 -15.43 8.28
CA SER A 155 -12.95 -14.13 7.65
C SER A 155 -14.39 -13.76 7.32
N GLY A 156 -14.83 -12.58 7.77
CA GLY A 156 -16.24 -12.22 7.73
C GLY A 156 -16.51 -10.86 7.07
N ALA A 157 -17.75 -10.72 6.55
CA ALA A 157 -18.25 -9.47 5.99
C ALA A 157 -19.78 -9.38 6.02
N ARG A 158 -20.32 -8.20 5.67
CA ARG A 158 -21.75 -8.09 5.33
C ARG A 158 -22.02 -8.88 4.05
N VAL A 159 -23.11 -9.66 4.05
CA VAL A 159 -23.50 -10.56 2.93
C VAL A 159 -23.55 -9.84 1.58
N LYS A 160 -23.98 -8.56 1.56
CA LYS A 160 -24.03 -7.75 0.32
C LYS A 160 -22.65 -7.54 -0.35
N HIS A 161 -21.55 -7.74 0.39
CA HIS A 161 -20.18 -7.60 -0.11
C HIS A 161 -19.52 -8.94 -0.42
N MET A 162 -20.20 -10.05 -0.14
CA MET A 162 -19.68 -11.40 -0.37
C MET A 162 -20.08 -11.91 -1.76
N ASN A 163 -19.18 -12.69 -2.38
CA ASN A 163 -19.46 -13.37 -3.65
C ASN A 163 -18.86 -14.78 -3.65
N ARG A 164 -19.29 -15.61 -4.61
CA ARG A 164 -18.85 -17.01 -4.73
C ARG A 164 -17.35 -17.16 -4.99
N SER A 165 -16.73 -16.19 -5.64
CA SER A 165 -15.30 -16.24 -5.96
C SER A 165 -14.41 -16.17 -4.71
N MET A 166 -14.90 -15.59 -3.59
CA MET A 166 -14.19 -15.62 -2.30
C MET A 166 -14.02 -17.05 -1.80
N ASN A 167 -15.05 -17.91 -1.92
CA ASN A 167 -14.92 -19.33 -1.56
C ASN A 167 -13.90 -20.05 -2.47
N GLN A 168 -13.83 -19.68 -3.75
CA GLN A 168 -12.84 -20.28 -4.68
C GLN A 168 -11.42 -19.86 -4.33
N VAL A 169 -11.22 -18.63 -3.86
CA VAL A 169 -9.90 -18.17 -3.35
C VAL A 169 -9.51 -18.99 -2.13
N LEU A 170 -10.39 -19.06 -1.11
CA LEU A 170 -10.13 -19.85 0.09
C LEU A 170 -9.85 -21.32 -0.22
N ALA A 171 -10.61 -21.94 -1.15
CA ALA A 171 -10.44 -23.33 -1.54
C ALA A 171 -9.11 -23.65 -2.28
N ARG A 172 -8.39 -22.64 -2.77
CA ARG A 172 -7.01 -22.81 -3.27
C ARG A 172 -6.03 -23.03 -2.12
N HIS A 173 -6.25 -22.37 -1.00
CA HIS A 173 -5.32 -22.35 0.13
C HIS A 173 -5.69 -23.33 1.24
N PHE A 174 -6.94 -23.82 1.29
CA PHE A 174 -7.45 -24.68 2.34
C PHE A 174 -8.25 -25.84 1.77
N THR A 175 -8.15 -27.02 2.38
CA THR A 175 -8.85 -28.23 1.96
C THR A 175 -10.33 -28.19 2.29
N ALA A 176 -10.73 -27.44 3.31
CA ALA A 176 -12.11 -27.29 3.74
C ALA A 176 -12.50 -25.80 3.86
N VAL A 177 -13.62 -25.46 3.25
CA VAL A 177 -14.21 -24.12 3.30
C VAL A 177 -15.71 -24.22 3.51
N ASN A 178 -16.25 -23.57 4.51
CA ASN A 178 -17.69 -23.44 4.68
C ASN A 178 -18.08 -22.04 5.18
N ALA A 179 -19.38 -21.75 5.17
CA ALA A 179 -19.90 -20.49 5.64
C ALA A 179 -20.77 -20.69 6.88
N SER A 180 -20.67 -19.80 7.87
CA SER A 180 -21.53 -19.75 9.03
C SER A 180 -23.01 -19.52 8.64
N LEU A 181 -23.93 -19.70 9.55
CA LEU A 181 -25.26 -19.14 9.44
C LEU A 181 -25.18 -17.60 9.40
N GLY A 182 -26.03 -16.97 8.60
CA GLY A 182 -26.08 -15.50 8.54
C GLY A 182 -26.74 -14.92 9.80
N ARG A 183 -26.13 -13.87 10.39
CA ARG A 183 -26.68 -13.10 11.50
C ARG A 183 -26.43 -11.60 11.29
N SER A 184 -27.40 -10.74 11.58
CA SER A 184 -27.27 -9.27 11.42
C SER A 184 -26.80 -8.83 10.03
N LYS A 185 -27.24 -9.54 8.97
CA LYS A 185 -26.80 -9.34 7.58
C LYS A 185 -25.28 -9.58 7.36
N CYS A 186 -24.61 -10.25 8.29
CA CYS A 186 -23.22 -10.66 8.20
C CYS A 186 -23.10 -12.18 8.08
N ARG A 187 -21.96 -12.63 7.59
CA ARG A 187 -21.57 -14.04 7.50
C ARG A 187 -20.05 -14.18 7.61
N VAL A 188 -19.60 -15.30 8.16
CA VAL A 188 -18.20 -15.67 8.25
C VAL A 188 -17.94 -16.83 7.29
N LEU A 189 -16.84 -16.76 6.54
CA LEU A 189 -16.24 -17.90 5.84
C LEU A 189 -15.19 -18.51 6.77
N ARG A 190 -15.30 -19.82 6.97
CA ARG A 190 -14.39 -20.63 7.77
C ARG A 190 -13.57 -21.50 6.83
N ALA A 191 -12.26 -21.44 6.94
CA ALA A 191 -11.33 -22.22 6.14
C ALA A 191 -10.30 -22.91 7.04
N TRP A 192 -10.02 -24.18 6.81
CA TRP A 192 -9.06 -24.99 7.57
C TRP A 192 -8.44 -26.09 6.72
N GLY A 193 -7.40 -26.76 7.27
CA GLY A 193 -6.61 -27.73 6.51
C GLY A 193 -5.80 -27.04 5.42
N PRO A 194 -4.74 -26.30 5.80
CA PRO A 194 -3.95 -25.52 4.85
C PRO A 194 -3.24 -26.39 3.84
N ASN A 195 -3.21 -25.96 2.58
CA ASN A 195 -2.50 -26.63 1.49
C ASN A 195 -0.98 -26.38 1.52
N GLN A 196 -0.48 -25.59 2.49
CA GLN A 196 0.92 -25.22 2.70
C GLN A 196 1.57 -24.63 1.43
N LEU A 197 0.82 -23.80 0.72
CA LEU A 197 1.29 -23.14 -0.48
C LEU A 197 2.32 -22.04 -0.16
N GLU A 198 3.33 -21.93 -1.00
CA GLU A 198 4.22 -20.78 -1.00
C GLU A 198 3.47 -19.54 -1.48
N THR A 199 3.85 -18.38 -0.95
CA THR A 199 3.26 -17.11 -1.41
C THR A 199 3.84 -16.72 -2.76
N GLU A 200 2.98 -16.25 -3.65
CA GLU A 200 3.37 -15.63 -4.91
C GLU A 200 3.43 -14.08 -4.80
N TRP A 201 3.14 -13.52 -3.62
CA TRP A 201 3.10 -12.10 -3.37
C TRP A 201 4.46 -11.57 -2.86
N PRO A 202 4.86 -10.35 -3.28
CA PRO A 202 4.19 -9.47 -4.26
C PRO A 202 4.37 -9.95 -5.71
N LYS A 203 3.43 -9.55 -6.61
CA LYS A 203 3.45 -9.94 -8.03
C LYS A 203 4.01 -8.83 -8.90
N ALA A 204 4.97 -9.15 -9.76
CA ALA A 204 5.58 -8.19 -10.69
C ALA A 204 5.02 -8.33 -12.10
N ARG A 205 4.97 -7.20 -12.84
CA ARG A 205 4.61 -7.16 -14.27
C ARG A 205 5.42 -6.11 -15.01
N ARG A 206 5.96 -6.50 -16.16
CA ARG A 206 6.65 -5.57 -17.07
C ARG A 206 5.63 -4.80 -17.92
N HIS A 207 5.84 -3.50 -18.06
CA HIS A 207 5.11 -2.58 -18.92
C HIS A 207 6.06 -2.01 -19.96
N PRO A 208 6.17 -2.64 -21.16
CA PRO A 208 7.14 -2.23 -22.19
C PRO A 208 6.90 -0.83 -22.72
N ASP A 209 5.63 -0.40 -22.79
CA ASP A 209 5.20 0.93 -23.22
C ASP A 209 5.76 2.06 -22.33
N LEU A 210 5.96 1.78 -21.06
CA LEU A 210 6.59 2.70 -20.11
C LEU A 210 8.04 2.33 -19.80
N GLY A 211 8.53 1.17 -20.22
CA GLY A 211 9.84 0.64 -19.84
C GLY A 211 9.99 0.41 -18.34
N LEU A 212 8.90 0.10 -17.64
CA LEU A 212 8.86 -0.11 -16.19
C LEU A 212 8.44 -1.54 -15.82
N VAL A 213 8.89 -1.99 -14.66
CA VAL A 213 8.36 -3.14 -13.94
C VAL A 213 7.52 -2.63 -12.77
N LEU A 214 6.23 -2.94 -12.75
CA LEU A 214 5.36 -2.61 -11.63
C LEU A 214 5.19 -3.82 -10.73
N VAL A 215 5.28 -3.61 -9.44
CA VAL A 215 5.11 -4.63 -8.40
C VAL A 215 3.87 -4.29 -7.60
N ALA A 216 3.12 -5.29 -7.15
CA ALA A 216 1.92 -5.08 -6.37
C ALA A 216 1.66 -6.19 -5.36
N HIS A 217 1.17 -5.82 -4.19
CA HIS A 217 0.51 -6.67 -3.21
C HIS A 217 -0.98 -6.84 -3.54
N GLY A 218 -1.65 -7.75 -2.86
CA GLY A 218 -3.04 -8.11 -3.14
C GLY A 218 -4.06 -6.99 -2.93
N ALA A 219 -3.82 -6.10 -1.96
CA ALA A 219 -4.69 -4.97 -1.69
C ALA A 219 -4.33 -3.71 -2.52
N THR A 220 -3.19 -3.70 -3.22
CA THR A 220 -2.78 -2.58 -4.07
C THR A 220 -3.85 -2.29 -5.13
N PHE A 221 -4.28 -1.03 -5.24
CA PHE A 221 -5.27 -0.60 -6.23
C PHE A 221 -4.85 -1.01 -7.64
N ASN A 222 -5.77 -1.66 -8.37
CA ASN A 222 -5.56 -2.21 -9.71
C ASN A 222 -4.38 -3.22 -9.84
N GLY A 223 -3.78 -3.64 -8.72
CA GLY A 223 -2.63 -4.55 -8.71
C GLY A 223 -1.43 -4.00 -9.48
N ASN A 224 -0.76 -4.85 -10.24
CA ASN A 224 0.38 -4.45 -11.08
C ASN A 224 -0.03 -4.00 -12.50
N ARG A 225 -1.26 -3.52 -12.67
CA ARG A 225 -1.78 -2.92 -13.91
C ARG A 225 -1.86 -1.41 -13.77
N ILE A 226 -1.95 -0.71 -14.90
CA ILE A 226 -2.20 0.72 -14.94
C ILE A 226 -3.69 0.90 -15.24
N ASP A 227 -4.39 1.62 -14.38
CA ASP A 227 -5.78 1.96 -14.62
C ASP A 227 -5.92 3.07 -15.67
N ASP A 228 -7.10 3.16 -16.31
CA ASP A 228 -7.31 4.08 -17.44
C ASP A 228 -7.18 5.57 -17.02
N GLY A 229 -7.62 5.93 -15.81
CA GLY A 229 -7.45 7.28 -15.28
C GLY A 229 -5.98 7.63 -15.06
N THR A 230 -5.21 6.72 -14.47
CA THR A 230 -3.77 6.88 -14.31
C THR A 230 -3.07 6.95 -15.67
N ARG A 231 -3.49 6.17 -16.66
CA ARG A 231 -2.95 6.24 -18.02
C ARG A 231 -3.17 7.62 -18.64
N LEU A 232 -4.40 8.14 -18.54
CA LEU A 232 -4.73 9.49 -19.01
C LEU A 232 -3.86 10.57 -18.31
N LEU A 233 -3.62 10.42 -17.01
CA LEU A 233 -2.71 11.30 -16.25
C LEU A 233 -1.29 11.24 -16.83
N LEU A 234 -0.73 10.04 -17.00
CA LEU A 234 0.66 9.84 -17.46
C LEU A 234 0.92 10.36 -18.88
N GLU A 235 -0.09 10.31 -19.75
CA GLU A 235 -0.01 10.83 -21.14
C GLU A 235 0.17 12.35 -21.20
N HIS A 236 -0.28 13.08 -20.19
CA HIS A 236 -0.29 14.55 -20.18
C HIS A 236 0.59 15.16 -19.08
N LEU A 237 0.97 14.36 -18.07
CA LEU A 237 1.82 14.80 -16.97
C LEU A 237 3.24 15.05 -17.50
N ASP A 238 3.71 16.30 -17.53
CA ASP A 238 5.01 16.65 -18.12
C ASP A 238 5.82 17.70 -17.32
N PRO A 239 5.94 17.56 -15.97
CA PRO A 239 6.89 18.37 -15.22
C PRO A 239 8.33 17.98 -15.61
N LYS A 240 9.25 18.96 -15.58
CA LYS A 240 10.63 18.77 -16.04
C LYS A 240 11.64 18.72 -14.90
N GLU A 241 11.34 19.38 -13.80
CA GLU A 241 12.26 19.56 -12.68
C GLU A 241 11.50 19.90 -11.39
N GLY A 242 12.18 19.85 -10.26
CA GLY A 242 11.65 20.22 -8.96
C GLY A 242 11.29 19.01 -8.09
N THR A 243 10.58 19.31 -7.02
CA THR A 243 10.08 18.33 -6.06
C THR A 243 8.67 17.89 -6.44
N ALA A 244 8.43 16.59 -6.47
CA ALA A 244 7.14 16.02 -6.86
C ALA A 244 6.55 15.11 -5.77
N LEU A 245 5.23 15.13 -5.66
CA LEU A 245 4.46 14.23 -4.80
C LEU A 245 3.48 13.39 -5.61
N ASP A 246 3.55 12.08 -5.46
CA ASP A 246 2.52 11.13 -5.89
C ASP A 246 1.59 10.87 -4.68
N LEU A 247 0.41 11.48 -4.70
CA LEU A 247 -0.57 11.43 -3.62
C LEU A 247 -1.59 10.31 -3.87
N GLY A 248 -1.56 9.26 -3.05
CA GLY A 248 -2.28 8.00 -3.27
C GLY A 248 -1.55 7.15 -4.31
N CYS A 249 -0.31 6.76 -3.99
CA CYS A 249 0.64 6.24 -4.97
C CYS A 249 0.31 4.84 -5.53
N GLY A 250 -0.51 4.04 -4.85
CA GLY A 250 -0.92 2.71 -5.31
C GLY A 250 0.27 1.79 -5.63
N ASN A 251 0.44 1.42 -6.90
CA ASN A 251 1.59 0.59 -7.34
C ASN A 251 2.84 1.41 -7.72
N GLY A 252 2.82 2.73 -7.51
CA GLY A 252 3.96 3.62 -7.70
C GLY A 252 4.27 3.98 -9.15
N VAL A 253 3.37 3.73 -10.10
CA VAL A 253 3.65 4.03 -11.52
C VAL A 253 3.83 5.52 -11.78
N VAL A 254 3.05 6.39 -11.14
CA VAL A 254 3.18 7.85 -11.28
C VAL A 254 4.48 8.33 -10.66
N ALA A 255 4.77 7.91 -9.43
CA ALA A 255 6.04 8.20 -8.76
C ALA A 255 7.25 7.72 -9.58
N ALA A 256 7.20 6.51 -10.15
CA ALA A 256 8.28 5.96 -10.97
C ALA A 256 8.50 6.78 -12.26
N VAL A 257 7.44 7.27 -12.90
CA VAL A 257 7.54 8.13 -14.08
C VAL A 257 8.15 9.50 -13.73
N LEU A 258 7.74 10.11 -12.61
CA LEU A 258 8.26 11.38 -12.12
C LEU A 258 9.75 11.27 -11.76
N ALA A 259 10.13 10.26 -10.97
CA ALA A 259 11.52 10.01 -10.57
C ALA A 259 12.43 9.74 -11.78
N ARG A 260 11.96 8.97 -12.78
CA ARG A 260 12.72 8.71 -14.00
C ARG A 260 12.95 9.95 -14.86
N ARG A 261 12.10 10.95 -14.75
CA ARG A 261 12.28 12.27 -15.38
C ARG A 261 13.26 13.17 -14.63
N GLY A 262 13.76 12.73 -13.48
CA GLY A 262 14.75 13.45 -12.69
C GLY A 262 14.16 14.33 -11.58
N LEU A 263 12.85 14.24 -11.29
CA LEU A 263 12.26 14.97 -10.17
C LEU A 263 12.62 14.29 -8.83
N GLU A 264 12.87 15.08 -7.79
CA GLU A 264 12.93 14.60 -6.42
C GLU A 264 11.53 14.17 -6.01
N THR A 265 11.30 12.87 -5.95
CA THR A 265 9.94 12.31 -5.87
C THR A 265 9.65 11.72 -4.50
N THR A 266 8.57 12.20 -3.88
CA THR A 266 7.93 11.59 -2.71
C THR A 266 6.65 10.88 -3.16
N ALA A 267 6.34 9.75 -2.54
CA ALA A 267 5.11 8.99 -2.78
C ALA A 267 4.46 8.63 -1.45
N ILE A 268 3.16 8.83 -1.32
CA ILE A 268 2.43 8.49 -0.10
C ILE A 268 1.16 7.71 -0.38
N ASP A 269 0.80 6.84 0.55
CA ASP A 269 -0.50 6.16 0.55
C ASP A 269 -0.87 5.78 1.99
N VAL A 270 -2.17 5.68 2.27
CA VAL A 270 -2.71 5.19 3.54
C VAL A 270 -2.65 3.66 3.62
N SER A 271 -2.56 2.96 2.48
CA SER A 271 -2.46 1.51 2.36
C SER A 271 -1.00 1.06 2.49
N TRP A 272 -0.73 0.13 3.41
CA TRP A 272 0.56 -0.55 3.52
C TRP A 272 0.94 -1.25 2.22
N SER A 273 -0.02 -1.96 1.62
CA SER A 273 0.18 -2.69 0.35
C SER A 273 0.58 -1.76 -0.80
N ALA A 274 0.04 -0.56 -0.85
CA ALA A 274 0.42 0.44 -1.84
C ALA A 274 1.84 0.96 -1.60
N VAL A 275 2.18 1.26 -0.35
CA VAL A 275 3.53 1.71 0.05
C VAL A 275 4.58 0.64 -0.25
N ALA A 276 4.32 -0.62 0.14
CA ALA A 276 5.21 -1.75 -0.13
C ALA A 276 5.36 -2.00 -1.64
N ALA A 277 4.25 -1.92 -2.40
CA ALA A 277 4.24 -2.02 -3.85
C ALA A 277 5.06 -0.93 -4.52
N THR A 278 4.90 0.33 -4.09
CA THR A 278 5.66 1.49 -4.61
C THR A 278 7.16 1.35 -4.33
N ARG A 279 7.56 0.93 -3.12
CA ARG A 279 8.96 0.64 -2.78
C ARG A 279 9.54 -0.46 -3.66
N ALA A 280 8.81 -1.57 -3.84
CA ALA A 280 9.25 -2.67 -4.69
C ALA A 280 9.31 -2.27 -6.17
N THR A 281 8.38 -1.42 -6.64
CA THR A 281 8.41 -0.82 -7.98
C THR A 281 9.63 0.08 -8.16
N ALA A 282 9.93 0.96 -7.20
CA ALA A 282 11.13 1.80 -7.22
C ALA A 282 12.41 0.96 -7.29
N GLN A 283 12.53 -0.04 -6.43
CA GLN A 283 13.66 -0.97 -6.40
C GLN A 283 13.84 -1.73 -7.72
N ALA A 284 12.75 -2.29 -8.27
CA ALA A 284 12.77 -3.05 -9.53
C ALA A 284 13.22 -2.22 -10.74
N ASN A 285 13.12 -0.89 -10.66
CA ASN A 285 13.48 0.04 -11.72
C ASN A 285 14.74 0.88 -11.39
N GLY A 286 15.39 0.66 -10.25
CA GLY A 286 16.58 1.41 -9.83
C GLY A 286 16.32 2.91 -9.60
N LEU A 287 15.12 3.25 -9.09
CA LEU A 287 14.68 4.62 -8.86
C LEU A 287 14.79 4.97 -7.37
N ASP A 288 15.18 6.23 -7.07
CA ASP A 288 15.18 6.79 -5.73
C ASP A 288 13.86 7.56 -5.51
N ILE A 289 13.01 7.05 -4.63
CA ILE A 289 11.70 7.59 -4.29
C ILE A 289 11.52 7.53 -2.78
N ASP A 290 11.20 8.67 -2.16
CA ASP A 290 10.85 8.72 -0.74
C ASP A 290 9.41 8.24 -0.55
N VAL A 291 9.24 6.98 -0.13
CA VAL A 291 7.92 6.35 -0.01
C VAL A 291 7.49 6.28 1.44
N ARG A 292 6.36 6.92 1.79
CA ARG A 292 5.87 7.02 3.16
C ARG A 292 4.47 6.43 3.31
N TRP A 293 4.25 5.70 4.39
CA TRP A 293 2.92 5.28 4.83
C TRP A 293 2.29 6.43 5.61
N ALA A 294 1.33 7.12 5.02
CA ALA A 294 0.79 8.36 5.55
C ALA A 294 -0.70 8.55 5.20
N ASP A 295 -1.45 9.11 6.13
CA ASP A 295 -2.84 9.53 5.91
C ASP A 295 -2.89 11.04 5.63
N GLY A 296 -2.95 11.40 4.33
CA GLY A 296 -2.97 12.79 3.87
C GLY A 296 -1.62 13.51 3.99
N LEU A 297 -1.69 14.84 4.02
CA LEU A 297 -0.54 15.73 3.84
C LEU A 297 -0.11 16.48 5.12
N SER A 298 -0.77 16.23 6.25
CA SER A 298 -0.53 16.95 7.51
C SER A 298 0.92 16.85 8.02
N GLY A 299 1.64 15.80 7.66
CA GLY A 299 3.04 15.60 8.02
C GLY A 299 4.07 16.37 7.17
N PHE A 300 3.62 17.12 6.15
CA PHE A 300 4.51 17.92 5.29
C PHE A 300 4.45 19.40 5.63
N PRO A 301 5.60 20.11 5.60
CA PRO A 301 5.64 21.56 5.73
C PRO A 301 4.88 22.26 4.58
N ASP A 302 4.48 23.50 4.83
CA ASP A 302 3.94 24.37 3.78
C ASP A 302 4.98 24.55 2.67
N HIS A 303 4.50 24.69 1.42
CA HIS A 303 5.35 24.99 0.26
C HIS A 303 6.50 23.98 0.04
N SER A 304 6.21 22.68 0.18
CA SER A 304 7.20 21.59 0.04
C SER A 304 7.37 21.11 -1.40
N PHE A 305 6.31 21.21 -2.23
CA PHE A 305 6.29 20.58 -3.53
C PHE A 305 6.05 21.57 -4.67
N ASP A 306 6.72 21.35 -5.80
CA ASP A 306 6.50 22.05 -7.06
C ASP A 306 5.35 21.40 -7.85
N VAL A 307 5.20 20.07 -7.72
CA VAL A 307 4.20 19.27 -8.43
C VAL A 307 3.54 18.26 -7.50
N ILE A 308 2.22 18.19 -7.55
CA ILE A 308 1.44 17.10 -6.97
C ILE A 308 0.68 16.40 -8.12
N ALA A 309 0.77 15.08 -8.18
CA ALA A 309 -0.01 14.25 -9.08
C ALA A 309 -0.86 13.28 -8.25
N THR A 310 -2.13 13.09 -8.64
CA THR A 310 -3.04 12.23 -7.88
C THR A 310 -4.14 11.61 -8.75
N ASN A 311 -4.44 10.36 -8.49
CA ASN A 311 -5.65 9.65 -8.94
C ASN A 311 -6.37 9.09 -7.70
N PRO A 312 -7.03 9.94 -6.91
CA PRO A 312 -7.57 9.52 -5.62
C PRO A 312 -8.83 8.66 -5.77
N PRO A 313 -9.14 7.80 -4.78
CA PRO A 313 -10.35 6.99 -4.77
C PRO A 313 -11.57 7.86 -4.50
N PHE A 314 -12.07 8.54 -5.53
CA PHE A 314 -13.32 9.30 -5.42
C PHE A 314 -14.51 8.35 -5.38
N HIS A 315 -15.12 8.18 -4.22
CA HIS A 315 -16.37 7.44 -4.09
C HIS A 315 -17.57 8.32 -4.45
N GLN A 316 -18.50 7.76 -5.20
CA GLN A 316 -19.82 8.35 -5.41
C GLN A 316 -20.61 8.24 -4.10
N GLY A 317 -20.87 9.36 -3.43
CA GLY A 317 -21.65 9.35 -2.23
C GLY A 317 -22.06 10.73 -1.75
N HIS A 318 -22.93 10.76 -0.75
CA HIS A 318 -23.53 11.93 -0.15
C HIS A 318 -22.51 12.93 0.40
N ALA A 319 -22.93 14.14 0.76
CA ALA A 319 -22.08 15.25 1.25
C ALA A 319 -21.04 14.87 2.32
N LYS A 320 -21.31 13.86 3.16
CA LYS A 320 -20.35 13.32 4.15
C LYS A 320 -19.14 12.60 3.54
N GLU A 321 -19.27 12.07 2.33
CA GLU A 321 -18.17 11.34 1.64
C GLU A 321 -17.27 12.28 0.82
N SER A 322 -17.70 13.53 0.64
CA SER A 322 -16.92 14.56 -0.07
C SER A 322 -15.91 15.27 0.83
N GLU A 323 -16.12 15.29 2.14
CA GLU A 323 -15.28 16.03 3.08
C GLU A 323 -13.79 15.62 3.09
N PRO A 324 -13.44 14.32 3.03
CA PRO A 324 -12.03 13.92 2.92
C PRO A 324 -11.35 14.42 1.64
N THR A 325 -12.09 14.43 0.52
CA THR A 325 -11.60 14.96 -0.75
C THR A 325 -11.37 16.46 -0.69
N LEU A 326 -12.29 17.22 -0.07
CA LEU A 326 -12.15 18.66 0.07
C LEU A 326 -10.96 19.02 0.96
N ARG A 327 -10.79 18.32 2.07
CA ARG A 327 -9.59 18.47 2.93
C ARG A 327 -8.29 18.17 2.17
N MET A 328 -8.29 17.11 1.35
CA MET A 328 -7.14 16.79 0.50
C MET A 328 -6.78 17.94 -0.45
N PHE A 329 -7.77 18.64 -1.02
CA PHE A 329 -7.51 19.83 -1.86
C PHE A 329 -6.96 21.02 -1.06
N ASP A 330 -7.51 21.29 0.13
CA ASP A 330 -7.01 22.35 1.01
C ASP A 330 -5.56 22.07 1.45
N GLU A 331 -5.26 20.84 1.80
CA GLU A 331 -3.91 20.39 2.15
C GLU A 331 -2.95 20.43 0.94
N ALA A 332 -3.42 20.05 -0.25
CA ALA A 332 -2.62 20.14 -1.47
C ALA A 332 -2.25 21.61 -1.77
N ALA A 333 -3.18 22.54 -1.59
CA ALA A 333 -2.91 23.98 -1.73
C ALA A 333 -1.86 24.47 -0.72
N ARG A 334 -1.91 23.99 0.51
CA ARG A 334 -0.96 24.35 1.58
C ARG A 334 0.46 23.89 1.29
N VAL A 335 0.62 22.62 0.83
CA VAL A 335 1.96 22.05 0.62
C VAL A 335 2.56 22.38 -0.75
N LEU A 336 1.77 22.90 -1.71
CA LEU A 336 2.30 23.40 -2.97
C LEU A 336 3.05 24.71 -2.76
N ARG A 337 4.16 24.87 -3.46
CA ARG A 337 4.87 26.14 -3.56
C ARG A 337 4.07 27.16 -4.35
N PRO A 338 4.26 28.47 -4.13
CA PRO A 338 3.73 29.49 -5.04
C PRO A 338 4.15 29.19 -6.49
N GLY A 339 3.17 29.12 -7.40
CA GLY A 339 3.41 28.70 -8.78
C GLY A 339 3.45 27.17 -8.98
N GLY A 340 3.20 26.40 -7.95
CA GLY A 340 3.15 24.94 -8.02
C GLY A 340 1.94 24.40 -8.80
N GLN A 341 1.99 23.11 -9.14
CA GLN A 341 1.06 22.45 -10.04
C GLN A 341 0.37 21.26 -9.35
N LEU A 342 -0.95 21.19 -9.46
CA LEU A 342 -1.72 20.00 -9.09
C LEU A 342 -2.32 19.35 -10.35
N TRP A 343 -1.94 18.12 -10.61
CA TRP A 343 -2.49 17.25 -11.64
C TRP A 343 -3.41 16.24 -10.98
N CYS A 344 -4.71 16.33 -11.28
CA CYS A 344 -5.73 15.48 -10.65
C CYS A 344 -6.60 14.83 -11.71
N VAL A 345 -6.67 13.50 -11.73
CA VAL A 345 -7.59 12.74 -12.56
C VAL A 345 -8.73 12.20 -11.72
N PHE A 346 -9.94 12.26 -12.24
CA PHE A 346 -11.16 11.78 -11.57
C PHE A 346 -12.27 11.44 -12.55
N ASN A 347 -13.30 10.75 -12.10
CA ASN A 347 -14.44 10.39 -12.93
C ASN A 347 -15.16 11.62 -13.48
N SER A 348 -15.41 11.68 -14.79
CA SER A 348 -15.94 12.83 -15.53
C SER A 348 -17.25 13.42 -14.99
N HIS A 349 -18.07 12.62 -14.30
CA HIS A 349 -19.34 13.06 -13.73
C HIS A 349 -19.21 13.76 -12.36
N LEU A 350 -18.02 13.76 -11.75
CA LEU A 350 -17.78 14.39 -10.45
C LEU A 350 -17.49 15.89 -10.58
N PRO A 351 -18.01 16.73 -9.70
CA PRO A 351 -17.91 18.19 -9.84
C PRO A 351 -16.58 18.80 -9.30
N TRP A 352 -15.51 18.02 -9.22
CA TRP A 352 -14.27 18.42 -8.51
C TRP A 352 -13.53 19.57 -9.16
N ARG A 353 -13.70 19.81 -10.46
CA ARG A 353 -13.08 20.97 -11.13
C ARG A 353 -13.41 22.29 -10.44
N ARG A 354 -14.66 22.48 -9.99
CA ARG A 354 -15.07 23.70 -9.29
C ARG A 354 -14.42 23.80 -7.93
N GLU A 355 -14.37 22.71 -7.20
CA GLU A 355 -13.75 22.67 -5.88
C GLU A 355 -12.24 22.95 -5.96
N LEU A 356 -11.53 22.36 -6.93
CA LEU A 356 -10.14 22.64 -7.23
C LEU A 356 -9.90 24.12 -7.56
N ALA A 357 -10.77 24.72 -8.39
CA ALA A 357 -10.68 26.13 -8.74
C ALA A 357 -10.91 27.08 -7.54
N THR A 358 -11.71 26.66 -6.56
CA THR A 358 -12.02 27.46 -5.39
C THR A 358 -10.97 27.31 -4.28
N ARG A 359 -10.42 26.11 -4.10
CA ARG A 359 -9.59 25.76 -2.95
C ARG A 359 -8.10 25.78 -3.23
N VAL A 360 -7.71 25.44 -4.47
CA VAL A 360 -6.29 25.33 -4.83
C VAL A 360 -5.85 26.50 -5.71
N GLY A 361 -6.51 26.72 -6.84
CA GLY A 361 -6.10 27.80 -7.74
C GLY A 361 -6.68 27.68 -9.14
N ARG A 362 -6.06 28.37 -10.10
CA ARG A 362 -6.56 28.42 -11.49
C ARG A 362 -6.57 27.06 -12.16
N THR A 363 -7.77 26.49 -12.35
CA THR A 363 -7.98 25.11 -12.83
C THR A 363 -8.50 25.09 -14.27
N ARG A 364 -7.86 24.28 -15.12
CA ARG A 364 -8.34 23.95 -16.47
C ARG A 364 -8.43 22.43 -16.68
N VAL A 365 -9.33 22.01 -17.57
CA VAL A 365 -9.36 20.63 -18.07
C VAL A 365 -8.25 20.49 -19.11
N VAL A 366 -7.43 19.45 -18.96
CA VAL A 366 -6.34 19.12 -19.89
C VAL A 366 -6.80 18.08 -20.89
N ALA A 367 -7.46 17.03 -20.38
CA ALA A 367 -8.03 15.97 -21.18
C ALA A 367 -9.30 15.43 -20.51
N GLN A 368 -10.20 14.88 -21.30
CA GLN A 368 -11.42 14.26 -20.82
C GLN A 368 -11.89 13.20 -21.81
N ASP A 369 -12.31 12.07 -21.29
CA ASP A 369 -13.05 11.04 -22.00
C ASP A 369 -14.42 10.77 -21.36
N ARG A 370 -15.07 9.68 -21.74
CA ARG A 370 -16.39 9.31 -21.19
C ARG A 370 -16.34 9.01 -19.68
N ASN A 371 -15.23 8.49 -19.19
CA ASN A 371 -15.08 7.97 -17.83
C ASN A 371 -14.29 8.92 -16.94
N TYR A 372 -13.25 9.55 -17.47
CA TYR A 372 -12.27 10.32 -16.70
C TYR A 372 -12.11 11.75 -17.22
N GLN A 373 -11.82 12.65 -16.29
CA GLN A 373 -11.42 14.02 -16.54
C GLN A 373 -10.07 14.28 -15.85
N LEU A 374 -9.11 14.78 -16.59
CA LEU A 374 -7.82 15.25 -16.08
C LEU A 374 -7.83 16.76 -15.98
N THR A 375 -7.52 17.28 -14.81
CA THR A 375 -7.36 18.71 -14.56
C THR A 375 -5.93 19.05 -14.22
N PHE A 376 -5.55 20.25 -14.63
CA PHE A 376 -4.34 20.94 -14.23
C PHE A 376 -4.74 22.20 -13.46
N THR A 377 -4.23 22.32 -12.25
CA THR A 377 -4.46 23.49 -11.38
C THR A 377 -3.11 24.12 -11.07
N HIS A 378 -3.04 25.43 -11.21
CA HIS A 378 -1.87 26.24 -10.89
C HIS A 378 -2.20 27.10 -9.67
N LEU A 379 -1.36 27.02 -8.62
CA LEU A 379 -1.49 27.77 -7.38
C LEU A 379 -1.12 29.24 -7.57
#